data_bdd71cc8587034ece8980856cb784e61
#
_entry.id   bdd71cc8587034ece8980856cb784e61
#
_cell.length_a   1.000
_cell.length_b   1.000
_cell.length_c   1.000
_cell.angle_alpha   90.00
_cell.angle_beta   90.00
_cell.angle_gamma   90.00
#
_symmetry.space_group_name_H-M   'P 1'
#
loop_
_entity.id
_entity.type
_entity.pdbx_description
1 polymer ?
#
loop_
_entity_poly.entity_id
_entity_poly.type
_entity_poly.pdbx_seq_one_letter_code
_entity_poly.pdbx_strand_id
1 'polypeptide(L)'
;VGLAAADLGRNLAEAVAPGDLLSGERAAGHAVAGITPRFVAAPISVTGVSQVLALASAHHLAVVPAGAGARLGWGASPRRVDILLSLARLDRVLAHEPADLTLSVECGATLDALEAVLRPHRQFVPLDPARPHASTIGGLIATGAAGPYRARYGTMRDLLVGLTVVRADGTVVKGGGRVVKNVTGYDIPKLHVGALGTLGVVVEAHLRLHPRPAEERSWVFGFPSAEAALDAALDARDTPVVLSRCQLLTSGALRALGEASPPGAALALTIGSVPAAVRAQGDQAAEICRRGGSGPAIEIPEAGAWWRGVADATWPGDPATSLTVRIGTRPTDVVKALRAVEAASRDGRELRATVDVASGVLHATRAPVEGRSVRDMVGRVREALVALGGTCVVEHAPPGALAGLDVWGDVGPALESMRRLKRELDPEGVLNPG
;
A
#
# COMPACT_ATOMS: atom_id res chain seq x y z
N VAL A 1 -17.60 35.32 3.33
CA VAL A 1 -19.02 35.00 3.15
C VAL A 1 -19.08 33.73 2.35
N GLY A 2 -19.43 32.60 3.00
CA GLY A 2 -19.50 31.30 2.31
C GLY A 2 -20.62 31.29 1.28
N LEU A 3 -20.35 30.72 0.08
CA LEU A 3 -21.38 30.42 -0.91
C LEU A 3 -22.50 29.56 -0.29
N ALA A 4 -23.74 29.81 -0.65
CA ALA A 4 -24.84 28.92 -0.29
C ALA A 4 -24.54 27.50 -0.85
N ALA A 5 -24.98 26.47 -0.15
CA ALA A 5 -24.71 25.07 -0.56
C ALA A 5 -25.21 24.79 -2.00
N ALA A 6 -26.29 25.43 -2.43
CA ALA A 6 -26.83 25.33 -3.78
C ALA A 6 -25.91 25.93 -4.85
N ASP A 7 -25.25 27.06 -4.56
CA ASP A 7 -24.30 27.70 -5.48
C ASP A 7 -23.02 26.90 -5.59
N LEU A 8 -22.54 26.37 -4.48
CA LEU A 8 -21.38 25.46 -4.47
C LEU A 8 -21.66 24.19 -5.30
N GLY A 9 -22.85 23.60 -5.14
CA GLY A 9 -23.27 22.43 -5.95
C GLY A 9 -23.32 22.74 -7.44
N ARG A 10 -23.77 23.91 -7.86
CA ARG A 10 -23.79 24.35 -9.27
C ARG A 10 -22.36 24.46 -9.82
N ASN A 11 -21.45 25.14 -9.11
CA ASN A 11 -20.09 25.33 -9.55
C ASN A 11 -19.32 24.00 -9.62
N LEU A 12 -19.55 23.07 -8.69
CA LEU A 12 -18.99 21.73 -8.75
C LEU A 12 -19.53 20.92 -9.93
N ALA A 13 -20.81 21.10 -10.29
CA ALA A 13 -21.42 20.42 -11.43
C ALA A 13 -20.81 20.82 -12.78
N GLU A 14 -20.21 22.01 -12.87
CA GLU A 14 -19.49 22.45 -14.07
C GLU A 14 -18.13 21.74 -14.24
N ALA A 15 -17.54 21.27 -13.13
CA ALA A 15 -16.24 20.59 -13.13
C ALA A 15 -16.32 19.07 -13.40
N VAL A 16 -17.53 18.50 -13.39
CA VAL A 16 -17.75 17.05 -13.57
C VAL A 16 -18.79 16.80 -14.67
N ALA A 17 -18.86 15.57 -15.19
CA ALA A 17 -19.90 15.21 -16.15
C ALA A 17 -21.28 15.12 -15.47
N PRO A 18 -22.38 15.29 -16.23
CA PRO A 18 -23.74 15.13 -15.70
C PRO A 18 -23.91 13.77 -15.01
N GLY A 19 -24.37 13.81 -13.75
CA GLY A 19 -24.54 12.61 -12.92
C GLY A 19 -23.31 12.17 -12.10
N ASP A 20 -22.15 12.74 -12.32
CA ASP A 20 -20.90 12.45 -11.60
C ASP A 20 -20.70 13.35 -10.35
N LEU A 21 -21.69 14.17 -9.99
CA LEU A 21 -21.77 14.88 -8.72
C LEU A 21 -22.89 14.27 -7.88
N LEU A 22 -22.55 13.75 -6.69
CA LEU A 22 -23.53 13.26 -5.72
C LEU A 22 -23.58 14.19 -4.52
N SER A 23 -24.78 14.37 -3.95
CA SER A 23 -25.01 15.16 -2.73
C SER A 23 -26.18 14.58 -1.92
N GLY A 24 -26.36 15.03 -0.68
CA GLY A 24 -27.43 14.58 0.19
C GLY A 24 -27.38 13.07 0.44
N GLU A 25 -28.50 12.38 0.38
CA GLU A 25 -28.60 10.93 0.62
C GLU A 25 -27.72 10.09 -0.32
N ARG A 26 -27.51 10.55 -1.56
CA ARG A 26 -26.64 9.85 -2.53
C ARG A 26 -25.17 9.89 -2.13
N ALA A 27 -24.74 10.87 -1.36
CA ALA A 27 -23.38 10.96 -0.81
C ALA A 27 -23.20 10.12 0.47
N ALA A 28 -24.28 9.73 1.16
CA ALA A 28 -24.22 9.02 2.45
C ALA A 28 -23.49 7.66 2.37
N GLY A 29 -23.62 6.97 1.23
CA GLY A 29 -22.90 5.70 0.98
C GLY A 29 -21.38 5.82 0.84
N HIS A 30 -20.83 7.06 0.85
CA HIS A 30 -19.42 7.36 0.63
C HIS A 30 -18.72 7.93 1.87
N ALA A 31 -19.15 7.53 3.06
CA ALA A 31 -18.55 8.02 4.31
C ALA A 31 -17.06 7.64 4.43
N VAL A 32 -16.24 8.58 4.90
CA VAL A 32 -14.82 8.39 5.20
C VAL A 32 -14.64 8.45 6.71
N ALA A 33 -14.17 7.37 7.32
CA ALA A 33 -14.01 7.25 8.78
C ALA A 33 -15.27 7.66 9.57
N GLY A 34 -16.46 7.34 9.03
CA GLY A 34 -17.75 7.70 9.62
C GLY A 34 -18.24 9.11 9.32
N ILE A 35 -17.50 9.93 8.58
CA ILE A 35 -17.90 11.28 8.18
C ILE A 35 -18.48 11.23 6.77
N THR A 36 -19.76 11.60 6.63
CA THR A 36 -20.43 11.71 5.34
C THR A 36 -19.99 12.97 4.61
N PRO A 37 -19.47 12.89 3.37
CA PRO A 37 -19.12 14.07 2.59
C PRO A 37 -20.38 14.85 2.17
N ARG A 38 -20.26 16.16 2.04
CA ARG A 38 -21.33 16.98 1.47
C ARG A 38 -21.54 16.70 -0.02
N PHE A 39 -20.42 16.45 -0.74
CA PHE A 39 -20.40 16.15 -2.16
C PHE A 39 -19.44 15.00 -2.45
N VAL A 40 -19.80 14.18 -3.43
CA VAL A 40 -18.86 13.26 -4.10
C VAL A 40 -18.74 13.75 -5.54
N ALA A 41 -17.54 14.17 -5.92
CA ALA A 41 -17.23 14.66 -7.26
C ALA A 41 -16.33 13.68 -7.98
N ALA A 42 -16.71 13.24 -9.19
CA ALA A 42 -15.95 12.27 -10.00
C ALA A 42 -15.57 12.88 -11.37
N PRO A 43 -14.58 13.79 -11.44
CA PRO A 43 -14.15 14.40 -12.69
C PRO A 43 -13.59 13.35 -13.67
N ILE A 44 -13.80 13.60 -14.97
CA ILE A 44 -13.32 12.75 -16.06
C ILE A 44 -12.04 13.29 -16.73
N SER A 45 -11.48 14.37 -16.20
CA SER A 45 -10.29 15.02 -16.76
C SER A 45 -9.46 15.72 -15.68
N VAL A 46 -8.18 15.92 -15.97
CA VAL A 46 -7.25 16.69 -15.12
C VAL A 46 -7.78 18.13 -14.90
N THR A 47 -8.38 18.73 -15.92
CA THR A 47 -8.99 20.06 -15.82
C THR A 47 -10.15 20.07 -14.82
N GLY A 48 -11.01 19.05 -14.82
CA GLY A 48 -12.10 18.94 -13.84
C GLY A 48 -11.56 18.79 -12.41
N VAL A 49 -10.50 18.00 -12.20
CA VAL A 49 -9.83 17.91 -10.88
C VAL A 49 -9.29 19.27 -10.44
N SER A 50 -8.62 19.99 -11.36
CA SER A 50 -8.09 21.33 -11.11
C SER A 50 -9.19 22.30 -10.69
N GLN A 51 -10.32 22.32 -11.38
CA GLN A 51 -11.48 23.18 -11.07
C GLN A 51 -12.09 22.86 -9.70
N VAL A 52 -12.27 21.57 -9.37
CA VAL A 52 -12.76 21.14 -8.05
C VAL A 52 -11.84 21.63 -6.93
N LEU A 53 -10.51 21.46 -7.09
CA LEU A 53 -9.54 21.88 -6.08
C LEU A 53 -9.43 23.40 -5.96
N ALA A 54 -9.43 24.12 -7.06
CA ALA A 54 -9.43 25.58 -7.05
C ALA A 54 -10.68 26.14 -6.31
N LEU A 55 -11.86 25.56 -6.58
CA LEU A 55 -13.09 25.91 -5.89
C LEU A 55 -13.01 25.56 -4.39
N ALA A 56 -12.47 24.39 -4.05
CA ALA A 56 -12.31 23.95 -2.67
C ALA A 56 -11.35 24.88 -1.91
N SER A 57 -10.25 25.29 -2.51
CA SER A 57 -9.30 26.24 -1.93
C SER A 57 -9.95 27.59 -1.69
N ALA A 58 -10.61 28.14 -2.70
CA ALA A 58 -11.28 29.46 -2.61
C ALA A 58 -12.35 29.52 -1.51
N HIS A 59 -12.92 28.38 -1.13
CA HIS A 59 -13.98 28.29 -0.12
C HIS A 59 -13.58 27.52 1.14
N HIS A 60 -12.28 27.22 1.35
CA HIS A 60 -11.72 26.50 2.50
C HIS A 60 -12.44 25.16 2.77
N LEU A 61 -12.75 24.41 1.71
CA LEU A 61 -13.41 23.11 1.79
C LEU A 61 -12.39 21.99 1.97
N ALA A 62 -12.76 21.02 2.81
CA ALA A 62 -11.96 19.83 3.05
C ALA A 62 -12.18 18.80 1.94
N VAL A 63 -11.12 18.42 1.23
CA VAL A 63 -11.15 17.44 0.14
C VAL A 63 -10.40 16.18 0.54
N VAL A 64 -11.05 15.03 0.37
CA VAL A 64 -10.41 13.71 0.49
C VAL A 64 -10.33 13.08 -0.89
N PRO A 65 -9.13 12.94 -1.50
CA PRO A 65 -8.98 12.23 -2.77
C PRO A 65 -9.13 10.72 -2.58
N ALA A 66 -9.83 10.07 -3.51
CA ALA A 66 -10.07 8.63 -3.49
C ALA A 66 -9.90 8.00 -4.87
N GLY A 67 -9.22 6.87 -4.94
CA GLY A 67 -9.33 5.95 -6.07
C GLY A 67 -10.51 4.99 -5.86
N ALA A 68 -10.25 3.68 -5.79
CA ALA A 68 -11.27 2.67 -5.46
C ALA A 68 -11.64 2.60 -3.95
N GLY A 69 -11.09 3.47 -3.11
CA GLY A 69 -11.46 3.58 -1.70
C GLY A 69 -10.87 2.54 -0.74
N ALA A 70 -10.13 1.54 -1.22
CA ALA A 70 -9.67 0.41 -0.40
C ALA A 70 -8.85 0.82 0.84
N ARG A 71 -8.16 1.95 0.79
CA ARG A 71 -7.25 2.41 1.85
C ARG A 71 -7.61 3.78 2.43
N LEU A 72 -8.87 4.20 2.30
CA LEU A 72 -9.34 5.48 2.88
C LEU A 72 -9.30 5.52 4.41
N GLY A 73 -9.25 4.36 5.06
CA GLY A 73 -9.10 4.25 6.51
C GLY A 73 -7.64 4.28 7.01
N TRP A 74 -6.64 4.41 6.12
CA TRP A 74 -5.24 4.49 6.53
C TRP A 74 -4.89 5.89 7.05
N GLY A 75 -4.15 5.94 8.15
CA GLY A 75 -3.73 7.18 8.77
C GLY A 75 -4.72 7.71 9.81
N ALA A 76 -4.55 8.96 10.20
CA ALA A 76 -5.49 9.63 11.10
C ALA A 76 -6.83 9.87 10.41
N SER A 77 -7.92 9.77 11.17
CA SER A 77 -9.24 10.13 10.65
C SER A 77 -9.28 11.61 10.27
N PRO A 78 -9.87 11.97 9.12
CA PRO A 78 -10.03 13.37 8.75
C PRO A 78 -10.95 14.08 9.75
N ARG A 79 -10.67 15.34 10.04
CA ARG A 79 -11.50 16.16 10.94
C ARG A 79 -12.81 16.60 10.26
N ARG A 80 -12.80 16.72 8.95
CA ARG A 80 -13.91 17.16 8.11
C ARG A 80 -13.75 16.61 6.70
N VAL A 81 -14.86 16.30 6.04
CA VAL A 81 -14.90 15.90 4.63
C VAL A 81 -16.05 16.68 3.97
N ASP A 82 -15.72 17.73 3.22
CA ASP A 82 -16.73 18.45 2.42
C ASP A 82 -16.91 17.80 1.06
N ILE A 83 -15.78 17.42 0.42
CA ILE A 83 -15.78 16.81 -0.90
C ILE A 83 -14.97 15.51 -0.85
N LEU A 84 -15.58 14.39 -1.22
CA LEU A 84 -14.87 13.19 -1.63
C LEU A 84 -14.58 13.32 -3.14
N LEU A 85 -13.31 13.48 -3.49
CA LEU A 85 -12.87 13.63 -4.87
C LEU A 85 -12.49 12.25 -5.44
N SER A 86 -13.41 11.66 -6.20
CA SER A 86 -13.20 10.34 -6.81
C SER A 86 -12.39 10.46 -8.10
N LEU A 87 -11.28 9.75 -8.17
CA LEU A 87 -10.43 9.66 -9.37
C LEU A 87 -10.73 8.41 -10.20
N ALA A 88 -11.76 7.64 -9.85
CA ALA A 88 -12.05 6.36 -10.49
C ALA A 88 -12.39 6.49 -12.00
N ARG A 89 -12.78 7.69 -12.46
CA ARG A 89 -13.06 8.00 -13.88
C ARG A 89 -11.82 8.41 -14.68
N LEU A 90 -10.66 8.57 -14.03
CA LEU A 90 -9.36 8.84 -14.64
C LEU A 90 -8.59 7.52 -14.72
N ASP A 91 -8.98 6.63 -15.61
CA ASP A 91 -8.56 5.22 -15.65
C ASP A 91 -7.89 4.79 -16.98
N ARG A 92 -7.61 5.74 -17.88
CA ARG A 92 -7.07 5.45 -19.20
C ARG A 92 -5.58 5.15 -19.17
N VAL A 93 -5.16 4.23 -20.05
CA VAL A 93 -3.75 4.11 -20.45
C VAL A 93 -3.48 5.19 -21.49
N LEU A 94 -2.57 6.10 -21.17
CA LEU A 94 -2.22 7.26 -22.00
C LEU A 94 -1.15 6.93 -23.05
N ALA A 95 -0.19 6.08 -22.68
CA ALA A 95 0.83 5.56 -23.57
C ALA A 95 1.43 4.28 -22.99
N HIS A 96 1.78 3.33 -23.86
CA HIS A 96 2.55 2.14 -23.54
C HIS A 96 3.64 2.00 -24.59
N GLU A 97 4.91 2.02 -24.15
CA GLU A 97 6.08 1.85 -25.02
C GLU A 97 6.79 0.55 -24.63
N PRO A 98 6.42 -0.57 -25.27
CA PRO A 98 6.97 -1.89 -24.88
C PRO A 98 8.49 -1.98 -25.03
N ALA A 99 9.07 -1.33 -26.03
CA ALA A 99 10.52 -1.35 -26.26
C ALA A 99 11.30 -0.63 -25.16
N ASP A 100 10.71 0.42 -24.57
CA ASP A 100 11.32 1.23 -23.50
C ASP A 100 10.92 0.77 -22.09
N LEU A 101 10.06 -0.23 -21.99
CA LEU A 101 9.50 -0.71 -20.71
C LEU A 101 8.87 0.43 -19.90
N THR A 102 8.08 1.29 -20.55
CA THR A 102 7.42 2.41 -19.89
C THR A 102 5.92 2.44 -20.14
N LEU A 103 5.18 2.90 -19.15
CA LEU A 103 3.74 3.07 -19.16
C LEU A 103 3.37 4.44 -18.65
N SER A 104 2.49 5.15 -19.36
CA SER A 104 1.84 6.37 -18.87
C SER A 104 0.36 6.09 -18.66
N VAL A 105 -0.15 6.42 -17.47
CA VAL A 105 -1.49 6.00 -17.06
C VAL A 105 -2.15 7.07 -16.18
N GLU A 106 -3.45 7.21 -16.29
CA GLU A 106 -4.26 7.96 -15.34
C GLU A 106 -4.37 7.21 -14.00
N CYS A 107 -4.36 7.93 -12.90
CA CYS A 107 -4.17 7.38 -11.56
C CYS A 107 -5.38 6.63 -10.97
N GLY A 108 -6.55 6.69 -11.61
CA GLY A 108 -7.71 5.85 -11.29
C GLY A 108 -7.65 4.43 -11.85
N ALA A 109 -6.73 4.16 -12.79
CA ALA A 109 -6.56 2.81 -13.32
C ALA A 109 -6.12 1.83 -12.23
N THR A 110 -6.71 0.61 -12.24
CA THR A 110 -6.37 -0.47 -11.30
C THR A 110 -5.24 -1.33 -11.82
N LEU A 111 -4.52 -2.02 -10.92
CA LEU A 111 -3.48 -2.98 -11.32
C LEU A 111 -4.04 -4.09 -12.22
N ASP A 112 -5.24 -4.59 -11.94
CA ASP A 112 -5.86 -5.66 -12.73
C ASP A 112 -6.18 -5.17 -14.15
N ALA A 113 -6.64 -3.93 -14.32
CA ALA A 113 -6.86 -3.35 -15.64
C ALA A 113 -5.56 -3.21 -16.44
N LEU A 114 -4.47 -2.78 -15.76
CA LEU A 114 -3.16 -2.67 -16.39
C LEU A 114 -2.58 -4.04 -16.76
N GLU A 115 -2.81 -5.06 -15.94
CA GLU A 115 -2.39 -6.43 -16.25
C GLU A 115 -2.96 -6.92 -17.59
N ALA A 116 -4.23 -6.63 -17.87
CA ALA A 116 -4.86 -7.02 -19.13
C ALA A 116 -4.19 -6.37 -20.35
N VAL A 117 -3.73 -5.12 -20.23
CA VAL A 117 -3.02 -4.39 -21.29
C VAL A 117 -1.58 -4.88 -21.46
N LEU A 118 -0.88 -5.18 -20.38
CA LEU A 118 0.56 -5.47 -20.39
C LEU A 118 0.87 -6.95 -20.69
N ARG A 119 -0.05 -7.85 -20.36
CA ARG A 119 0.12 -9.30 -20.50
C ARG A 119 0.46 -9.76 -21.94
N PRO A 120 -0.18 -9.24 -23.01
CA PRO A 120 0.17 -9.60 -24.38
C PRO A 120 1.62 -9.27 -24.74
N HIS A 121 2.21 -8.26 -24.11
CA HIS A 121 3.60 -7.83 -24.31
C HIS A 121 4.58 -8.54 -23.38
N ARG A 122 4.11 -9.50 -22.55
CA ARG A 122 4.91 -10.18 -21.53
C ARG A 122 5.59 -9.20 -20.57
N GLN A 123 4.91 -8.12 -20.22
CA GLN A 123 5.34 -7.08 -19.29
C GLN A 123 4.39 -7.01 -18.12
N PHE A 124 4.81 -6.36 -17.03
CA PHE A 124 3.98 -6.13 -15.85
C PHE A 124 4.50 -4.98 -15.02
N VAL A 125 3.61 -4.43 -14.19
CA VAL A 125 3.97 -3.60 -13.05
C VAL A 125 4.24 -4.55 -11.88
N PRO A 126 5.49 -4.70 -11.40
CA PRO A 126 5.83 -5.71 -10.39
C PRO A 126 5.40 -5.30 -8.99
N LEU A 127 4.11 -5.10 -8.80
CA LEU A 127 3.45 -4.84 -7.53
C LEU A 127 2.36 -5.88 -7.30
N ASP A 128 2.30 -6.40 -6.08
CA ASP A 128 1.31 -7.37 -5.66
C ASP A 128 0.75 -7.04 -4.26
N PRO A 129 0.17 -5.82 -4.10
CA PRO A 129 -0.40 -5.38 -2.84
C PRO A 129 -1.65 -6.20 -2.50
N ALA A 130 -2.09 -6.13 -1.24
CA ALA A 130 -3.43 -6.58 -0.86
C ALA A 130 -4.51 -5.90 -1.71
N ARG A 131 -5.57 -6.66 -2.09
CA ARG A 131 -6.71 -6.18 -2.86
C ARG A 131 -6.32 -5.51 -4.19
N PRO A 132 -5.61 -6.19 -5.10
CA PRO A 132 -5.11 -5.58 -6.34
C PRO A 132 -6.25 -5.05 -7.24
N HIS A 133 -7.42 -5.71 -7.26
CA HIS A 133 -8.62 -5.29 -7.99
C HIS A 133 -9.21 -3.95 -7.49
N ALA A 134 -8.98 -3.61 -6.21
CA ALA A 134 -9.39 -2.35 -5.59
C ALA A 134 -8.19 -1.41 -5.36
N SER A 135 -7.04 -1.67 -5.97
CA SER A 135 -5.83 -0.87 -5.85
C SER A 135 -5.59 -0.08 -7.13
N THR A 136 -5.91 1.22 -7.08
CA THR A 136 -5.59 2.15 -8.18
C THR A 136 -4.14 2.62 -8.10
N ILE A 137 -3.57 3.00 -9.23
CA ILE A 137 -2.18 3.52 -9.28
C ILE A 137 -2.02 4.74 -8.37
N GLY A 138 -2.97 5.67 -8.36
CA GLY A 138 -2.95 6.83 -7.45
C GLY A 138 -3.02 6.44 -5.98
N GLY A 139 -3.84 5.44 -5.64
CA GLY A 139 -3.93 4.89 -4.29
C GLY A 139 -2.62 4.22 -3.84
N LEU A 140 -1.94 3.50 -4.73
CA LEU A 140 -0.64 2.88 -4.45
C LEU A 140 0.48 3.91 -4.32
N ILE A 141 0.49 4.98 -5.13
CA ILE A 141 1.41 6.09 -4.97
C ILE A 141 1.16 6.77 -3.62
N ALA A 142 -0.09 7.15 -3.35
CA ALA A 142 -0.44 7.89 -2.14
C ALA A 142 -0.09 7.13 -0.85
N THR A 143 -0.30 5.81 -0.82
CA THR A 143 -0.07 4.99 0.39
C THR A 143 1.34 4.38 0.46
N GLY A 144 2.06 4.30 -0.66
CA GLY A 144 3.30 3.54 -0.74
C GLY A 144 3.11 2.03 -0.52
N ALA A 145 1.87 1.55 -0.69
CA ALA A 145 1.57 0.14 -0.48
C ALA A 145 2.30 -0.73 -1.50
N ALA A 146 2.86 -1.82 -1.02
CA ALA A 146 3.55 -2.81 -1.81
C ALA A 146 3.24 -4.21 -1.28
N GLY A 147 3.53 -5.23 -2.08
CA GLY A 147 3.38 -6.63 -1.70
C GLY A 147 4.69 -7.39 -1.73
N PRO A 148 4.64 -8.73 -1.74
CA PRO A 148 5.80 -9.62 -1.72
C PRO A 148 6.84 -9.41 -2.82
N TYR A 149 6.45 -8.92 -4.00
CA TYR A 149 7.39 -8.61 -5.09
C TYR A 149 8.41 -7.53 -4.75
N ARG A 150 8.18 -6.78 -3.67
CA ARG A 150 9.15 -5.77 -3.21
C ARG A 150 10.53 -6.33 -2.94
N ALA A 151 10.62 -7.62 -2.61
CA ALA A 151 11.89 -8.30 -2.36
C ALA A 151 12.87 -8.18 -3.53
N ARG A 152 12.38 -8.20 -4.77
CA ARG A 152 13.19 -8.12 -6.00
C ARG A 152 13.06 -6.80 -6.74
N TYR A 153 11.86 -6.29 -6.85
CA TYR A 153 11.55 -5.19 -7.76
C TYR A 153 11.41 -3.84 -7.06
N GLY A 154 11.51 -3.84 -5.71
CA GLY A 154 11.29 -2.62 -4.94
C GLY A 154 9.80 -2.28 -4.76
N THR A 155 9.52 -1.02 -4.66
CA THR A 155 8.20 -0.48 -4.34
C THR A 155 7.74 0.50 -5.43
N MET A 156 6.58 1.10 -5.27
CA MET A 156 6.11 2.19 -6.15
C MET A 156 7.16 3.30 -6.30
N ARG A 157 7.97 3.54 -5.25
CA ARG A 157 9.05 4.55 -5.26
C ARG A 157 10.12 4.25 -6.31
N ASP A 158 10.36 2.98 -6.60
CA ASP A 158 11.39 2.52 -7.54
C ASP A 158 10.86 2.44 -8.97
N LEU A 159 9.54 2.33 -9.12
CA LEU A 159 8.86 2.20 -10.42
C LEU A 159 8.37 3.53 -10.97
N LEU A 160 8.08 4.51 -10.11
CA LEU A 160 7.54 5.81 -10.51
C LEU A 160 8.66 6.70 -11.05
N VAL A 161 8.62 7.02 -12.35
CA VAL A 161 9.62 7.86 -13.03
C VAL A 161 9.11 9.27 -13.33
N GLY A 162 7.79 9.48 -13.32
CA GLY A 162 7.19 10.78 -13.49
C GLY A 162 5.72 10.79 -13.05
N LEU A 163 5.18 11.99 -12.84
CA LEU A 163 3.77 12.16 -12.47
C LEU A 163 3.24 13.54 -12.88
N THR A 164 1.92 13.64 -12.96
CA THR A 164 1.16 14.89 -12.98
C THR A 164 0.37 14.98 -11.69
N VAL A 165 0.50 16.10 -10.99
CA VAL A 165 -0.18 16.39 -9.71
C VAL A 165 -1.00 17.66 -9.85
N VAL A 166 -2.18 17.68 -9.27
CA VAL A 166 -2.96 18.90 -9.05
C VAL A 166 -2.78 19.31 -7.58
N ARG A 167 -2.25 20.51 -7.36
CA ARG A 167 -2.05 21.09 -6.03
C ARG A 167 -3.39 21.51 -5.41
N ALA A 168 -3.35 21.80 -4.11
CA ALA A 168 -4.55 22.23 -3.36
C ALA A 168 -5.25 23.47 -3.97
N ASP A 169 -4.50 24.37 -4.60
CA ASP A 169 -5.00 25.57 -5.27
C ASP A 169 -5.51 25.34 -6.72
N GLY A 170 -5.52 24.08 -7.17
CA GLY A 170 -5.91 23.70 -8.53
C GLY A 170 -4.77 23.78 -9.56
N THR A 171 -3.58 24.26 -9.20
CA THR A 171 -2.43 24.33 -10.12
C THR A 171 -1.97 22.94 -10.54
N VAL A 172 -1.86 22.69 -11.84
CA VAL A 172 -1.34 21.43 -12.40
C VAL A 172 0.17 21.51 -12.52
N VAL A 173 0.88 20.56 -11.91
CA VAL A 173 2.34 20.48 -11.91
C VAL A 173 2.78 19.12 -12.43
N LYS A 174 3.85 19.10 -13.26
CA LYS A 174 4.48 17.86 -13.74
C LYS A 174 5.85 17.70 -13.10
N GLY A 175 6.17 16.49 -12.68
CA GLY A 175 7.47 16.13 -12.12
C GLY A 175 8.03 14.87 -12.77
N GLY A 176 9.35 14.78 -12.96
CA GLY A 176 9.97 13.66 -13.66
C GLY A 176 9.68 13.67 -15.16
N GLY A 177 9.67 12.49 -15.79
CA GLY A 177 9.45 12.35 -17.22
C GLY A 177 9.16 10.90 -17.61
N ARG A 178 9.00 10.66 -18.93
CA ARG A 178 8.77 9.31 -19.49
C ARG A 178 10.05 8.51 -19.68
N VAL A 179 11.19 9.01 -19.20
CA VAL A 179 12.51 8.39 -19.38
C VAL A 179 12.99 7.78 -18.06
N VAL A 180 13.62 6.62 -18.13
CA VAL A 180 14.11 5.88 -16.97
C VAL A 180 15.19 6.64 -16.17
N LYS A 181 15.89 7.57 -16.81
CA LYS A 181 16.90 8.42 -16.17
C LYS A 181 16.57 9.90 -16.42
N ASN A 182 16.14 10.60 -15.38
CA ASN A 182 16.01 12.04 -15.36
C ASN A 182 16.92 12.61 -14.26
N VAL A 183 17.88 13.44 -14.65
CA VAL A 183 18.86 14.07 -13.73
C VAL A 183 18.60 15.56 -13.55
N THR A 184 17.51 16.09 -14.10
CA THR A 184 17.19 17.50 -14.06
C THR A 184 16.23 17.80 -12.90
N GLY A 185 16.70 18.59 -11.93
CA GLY A 185 15.87 19.04 -10.80
C GLY A 185 15.70 18.02 -9.69
N TYR A 186 14.79 18.31 -8.76
CA TYR A 186 14.45 17.43 -7.65
C TYR A 186 13.54 16.29 -8.10
N ASP A 187 13.64 15.14 -7.41
CA ASP A 187 12.81 13.97 -7.64
C ASP A 187 11.42 14.14 -6.97
N ILE A 188 10.63 15.05 -7.54
CA ILE A 188 9.27 15.37 -7.09
C ILE A 188 8.36 14.14 -7.05
N PRO A 189 8.40 13.20 -8.03
CA PRO A 189 7.60 11.99 -7.96
C PRO A 189 7.70 11.26 -6.62
N LYS A 190 8.90 11.10 -6.09
CA LYS A 190 9.11 10.36 -4.84
C LYS A 190 8.60 11.07 -3.59
N LEU A 191 8.38 12.38 -3.64
CA LEU A 191 7.75 13.14 -2.56
C LEU A 191 6.30 12.73 -2.34
N HIS A 192 5.60 12.35 -3.41
CA HIS A 192 4.18 11.97 -3.35
C HIS A 192 3.96 10.50 -2.95
N VAL A 193 5.00 9.64 -3.02
CA VAL A 193 4.90 8.24 -2.59
C VAL A 193 4.82 8.16 -1.08
N GLY A 194 3.68 7.68 -0.57
CA GLY A 194 3.40 7.60 0.87
C GLY A 194 2.91 8.90 1.49
N ALA A 195 2.66 9.95 0.69
CA ALA A 195 2.14 11.23 1.19
C ALA A 195 0.62 11.24 1.48
N LEU A 196 -0.08 10.15 1.25
CA LEU A 196 -1.53 9.99 1.49
C LEU A 196 -2.40 11.07 0.83
N GLY A 197 -1.97 11.62 -0.31
CA GLY A 197 -2.70 12.69 -0.99
C GLY A 197 -2.73 14.02 -0.24
N THR A 198 -1.91 14.20 0.79
CA THR A 198 -1.88 15.44 1.60
C THR A 198 -1.10 16.59 0.95
N LEU A 199 -0.23 16.29 -0.03
CA LEU A 199 0.63 17.27 -0.71
C LEU A 199 0.13 17.64 -2.11
N GLY A 200 -0.86 16.95 -2.62
CA GLY A 200 -1.43 17.13 -3.95
C GLY A 200 -2.18 15.88 -4.39
N VAL A 201 -3.02 16.01 -5.39
CA VAL A 201 -3.78 14.92 -5.99
C VAL A 201 -3.06 14.42 -7.23
N VAL A 202 -2.51 13.20 -7.18
CA VAL A 202 -1.81 12.60 -8.33
C VAL A 202 -2.87 12.12 -9.33
N VAL A 203 -2.81 12.63 -10.55
CA VAL A 203 -3.80 12.37 -11.62
C VAL A 203 -3.25 11.53 -12.76
N GLU A 204 -1.94 11.61 -13.03
CA GLU A 204 -1.25 10.78 -14.03
C GLU A 204 0.07 10.28 -13.46
N ALA A 205 0.49 9.09 -13.87
CA ALA A 205 1.77 8.49 -13.49
C ALA A 205 2.50 7.94 -14.72
N HIS A 206 3.83 8.05 -14.71
CA HIS A 206 4.72 7.38 -15.64
C HIS A 206 5.49 6.32 -14.86
N LEU A 207 5.33 5.05 -15.28
CA LEU A 207 5.86 3.89 -14.59
C LEU A 207 6.90 3.19 -15.45
N ARG A 208 7.95 2.72 -14.79
CA ARG A 208 8.85 1.72 -15.34
C ARG A 208 8.21 0.35 -15.24
N LEU A 209 8.20 -0.39 -16.34
CA LEU A 209 7.74 -1.78 -16.40
C LEU A 209 8.91 -2.76 -16.25
N HIS A 210 8.57 -4.02 -16.01
CA HIS A 210 9.51 -5.13 -16.05
C HIS A 210 9.02 -6.21 -17.01
N PRO A 211 9.93 -6.93 -17.70
CA PRO A 211 9.57 -8.11 -18.44
C PRO A 211 9.17 -9.23 -17.48
N ARG A 212 8.14 -9.98 -17.83
CA ARG A 212 7.79 -11.20 -17.10
C ARG A 212 8.87 -12.25 -17.31
N PRO A 213 9.27 -12.97 -16.25
CA PRO A 213 10.16 -14.09 -16.38
C PRO A 213 9.57 -15.17 -17.31
N ALA A 214 10.42 -15.95 -17.93
CA ALA A 214 9.97 -17.04 -18.81
C ALA A 214 9.22 -18.12 -18.03
N GLU A 215 9.68 -18.40 -16.81
CA GLU A 215 9.07 -19.30 -15.84
C GLU A 215 9.14 -18.68 -14.45
N GLU A 216 8.11 -18.90 -13.64
CA GLU A 216 8.08 -18.51 -12.24
C GLU A 216 7.49 -19.68 -11.44
N ARG A 217 8.21 -20.13 -10.41
CA ARG A 217 7.76 -21.18 -9.48
C ARG A 217 7.82 -20.71 -8.04
N SER A 218 6.92 -21.24 -7.25
CA SER A 218 6.79 -20.92 -5.83
C SER A 218 6.77 -22.17 -4.97
N TRP A 219 7.39 -22.07 -3.80
CA TRP A 219 7.46 -23.16 -2.83
C TRP A 219 7.15 -22.63 -1.43
N VAL A 220 6.58 -23.49 -0.60
CA VAL A 220 6.39 -23.28 0.84
C VAL A 220 7.16 -24.32 1.61
N PHE A 221 7.88 -23.88 2.64
CA PHE A 221 8.68 -24.68 3.55
C PHE A 221 8.17 -24.48 4.97
N GLY A 222 7.75 -25.56 5.64
CA GLY A 222 7.38 -25.51 7.05
C GLY A 222 8.60 -25.58 7.95
N PHE A 223 8.68 -24.73 8.97
CA PHE A 223 9.77 -24.68 9.94
C PHE A 223 9.26 -24.87 11.38
N PRO A 224 10.11 -25.40 12.28
CA PRO A 224 9.76 -25.57 13.70
C PRO A 224 9.62 -24.23 14.44
N SER A 225 10.24 -23.17 13.95
CA SER A 225 10.14 -21.81 14.52
C SER A 225 10.29 -20.73 13.47
N ALA A 226 9.87 -19.50 13.80
CA ALA A 226 10.05 -18.34 12.95
C ALA A 226 11.54 -17.93 12.83
N GLU A 227 12.32 -18.19 13.86
CA GLU A 227 13.75 -17.94 13.90
C GLU A 227 14.46 -18.83 12.86
N ALA A 228 14.19 -20.14 12.85
CA ALA A 228 14.77 -21.06 11.87
C ALA A 228 14.36 -20.69 10.42
N ALA A 229 13.12 -20.26 10.21
CA ALA A 229 12.65 -19.77 8.91
C ALA A 229 13.37 -18.47 8.49
N LEU A 230 13.62 -17.56 9.43
CA LEU A 230 14.39 -16.33 9.17
C LEU A 230 15.83 -16.64 8.79
N ASP A 231 16.50 -17.49 9.56
CA ASP A 231 17.90 -17.86 9.30
C ASP A 231 18.06 -18.49 7.91
N ALA A 232 17.17 -19.42 7.54
CA ALA A 232 17.16 -20.01 6.19
C ALA A 232 16.89 -18.97 5.09
N ALA A 233 16.02 -17.99 5.31
CA ALA A 233 15.75 -16.92 4.35
C ALA A 233 16.95 -15.98 4.18
N LEU A 234 17.68 -15.68 5.26
CA LEU A 234 18.89 -14.87 5.24
C LEU A 234 20.04 -15.62 4.56
N ASP A 235 20.20 -16.92 4.85
CA ASP A 235 21.16 -17.78 4.17
C ASP A 235 20.89 -17.83 2.65
N ALA A 236 19.63 -17.99 2.24
CA ALA A 236 19.25 -17.97 0.83
C ALA A 236 19.60 -16.64 0.15
N ARG A 237 19.38 -15.51 0.83
CA ARG A 237 19.73 -14.16 0.34
C ARG A 237 21.23 -13.99 0.13
N ASP A 238 22.05 -14.61 0.96
CA ASP A 238 23.51 -14.49 0.91
C ASP A 238 24.14 -15.46 -0.13
N THR A 239 23.29 -16.08 -0.98
CA THR A 239 23.68 -16.94 -2.11
C THR A 239 23.30 -16.28 -3.44
N PRO A 240 23.72 -16.89 -4.61
CA PRO A 240 23.28 -16.44 -5.93
C PRO A 240 21.79 -16.69 -6.24
N VAL A 241 20.99 -17.25 -5.32
CA VAL A 241 19.56 -17.45 -5.52
C VAL A 241 18.84 -16.11 -5.58
N VAL A 242 18.12 -15.87 -6.68
CA VAL A 242 17.40 -14.61 -6.91
C VAL A 242 15.93 -14.80 -6.61
N LEU A 243 15.54 -14.43 -5.39
CA LEU A 243 14.17 -14.55 -4.93
C LEU A 243 13.32 -13.40 -5.47
N SER A 244 12.24 -13.71 -6.19
CA SER A 244 11.25 -12.72 -6.62
C SER A 244 10.31 -12.33 -5.47
N ARG A 245 9.99 -13.27 -4.60
CA ARG A 245 9.24 -13.07 -3.35
C ARG A 245 9.88 -13.91 -2.24
N CYS A 246 9.86 -13.39 -1.02
CA CYS A 246 10.35 -14.09 0.18
C CYS A 246 9.53 -13.65 1.40
N GLN A 247 8.59 -14.49 1.83
CA GLN A 247 7.67 -14.18 2.92
C GLN A 247 7.71 -15.25 4.01
N LEU A 248 7.89 -14.82 5.25
CA LEU A 248 7.62 -15.65 6.41
C LEU A 248 6.15 -15.47 6.80
N LEU A 249 5.45 -16.58 7.01
CA LEU A 249 4.03 -16.64 7.31
C LEU A 249 3.80 -17.28 8.68
N THR A 250 3.03 -16.62 9.54
CA THR A 250 2.57 -17.22 10.79
C THR A 250 1.49 -18.28 10.54
N SER A 251 1.28 -19.15 11.51
CA SER A 251 0.21 -20.14 11.46
C SER A 251 -1.18 -19.52 11.23
N GLY A 252 -1.43 -18.32 11.78
CA GLY A 252 -2.66 -17.59 11.53
C GLY A 252 -2.82 -17.10 10.10
N ALA A 253 -1.72 -16.65 9.47
CA ALA A 253 -1.73 -16.27 8.06
C ALA A 253 -2.00 -17.48 7.15
N LEU A 254 -1.37 -18.63 7.42
CA LEU A 254 -1.60 -19.88 6.67
C LEU A 254 -3.04 -20.37 6.78
N ARG A 255 -3.61 -20.37 7.99
CA ARG A 255 -5.03 -20.73 8.17
C ARG A 255 -5.99 -19.80 7.41
N ALA A 256 -5.66 -18.52 7.33
CA ALA A 256 -6.44 -17.58 6.50
C ALA A 256 -6.38 -17.89 5.00
N LEU A 257 -5.34 -18.61 4.55
CA LEU A 257 -5.21 -19.14 3.18
C LEU A 257 -5.89 -20.49 2.99
N GLY A 258 -6.42 -21.10 4.06
CA GLY A 258 -6.92 -22.48 4.03
C GLY A 258 -5.82 -23.53 4.03
N GLU A 259 -4.59 -23.16 4.35
CA GLU A 259 -3.41 -24.04 4.30
C GLU A 259 -3.14 -24.72 5.64
N ALA A 260 -2.56 -25.92 5.58
CA ALA A 260 -2.06 -26.60 6.75
C ALA A 260 -0.93 -25.79 7.42
N SER A 261 -0.99 -25.69 8.74
CA SER A 261 -0.03 -24.89 9.51
C SER A 261 1.05 -25.80 10.09
N PRO A 262 2.35 -25.56 9.80
CA PRO A 262 3.45 -26.20 10.51
C PRO A 262 3.45 -25.77 11.99
N PRO A 263 4.17 -26.50 12.87
CA PRO A 263 4.24 -26.17 14.29
C PRO A 263 4.73 -24.76 14.63
N GLY A 264 5.60 -24.21 13.78
CA GLY A 264 6.24 -22.90 13.99
C GLY A 264 5.79 -21.84 12.97
N ALA A 265 6.44 -21.78 11.84
CA ALA A 265 6.18 -20.83 10.77
C ALA A 265 6.40 -21.46 9.39
N ALA A 266 5.94 -20.81 8.33
CA ALA A 266 6.31 -21.19 6.97
C ALA A 266 7.13 -20.09 6.30
N LEU A 267 8.06 -20.50 5.43
CA LEU A 267 8.77 -19.64 4.50
C LEU A 267 8.26 -19.90 3.09
N ALA A 268 7.70 -18.89 2.45
CA ALA A 268 7.22 -18.93 1.08
C ALA A 268 8.21 -18.18 0.17
N LEU A 269 8.67 -18.83 -0.88
CA LEU A 269 9.64 -18.33 -1.83
C LEU A 269 9.10 -18.38 -3.25
N THR A 270 9.49 -17.41 -4.07
CA THR A 270 9.29 -17.45 -5.53
C THR A 270 10.59 -17.17 -6.26
N ILE A 271 10.88 -17.94 -7.28
CA ILE A 271 12.00 -17.73 -8.20
C ILE A 271 11.45 -17.56 -9.61
N GLY A 272 11.82 -16.45 -10.26
CA GLY A 272 11.42 -16.13 -11.62
C GLY A 272 12.63 -15.90 -12.52
N SER A 273 12.80 -16.72 -13.59
CA SER A 273 13.92 -16.65 -14.53
C SER A 273 13.62 -17.46 -15.81
N VAL A 274 14.68 -17.94 -16.48
CA VAL A 274 14.57 -18.98 -17.51
C VAL A 274 14.42 -20.35 -16.84
N PRO A 275 13.78 -21.35 -17.51
CA PRO A 275 13.41 -22.62 -16.86
C PRO A 275 14.56 -23.36 -16.18
N ALA A 276 15.74 -23.41 -16.84
CA ALA A 276 16.91 -24.08 -16.27
C ALA A 276 17.40 -23.41 -14.99
N ALA A 277 17.40 -22.08 -14.93
CA ALA A 277 17.78 -21.31 -13.75
C ALA A 277 16.75 -21.44 -12.62
N VAL A 278 15.45 -21.48 -12.93
CA VAL A 278 14.40 -21.71 -11.93
C VAL A 278 14.56 -23.04 -11.25
N ARG A 279 14.84 -24.11 -12.00
CA ARG A 279 15.12 -25.45 -11.42
C ARG A 279 16.35 -25.43 -10.53
N ALA A 280 17.51 -25.00 -11.05
CA ALA A 280 18.75 -25.01 -10.30
C ALA A 280 18.71 -24.18 -9.02
N GLN A 281 18.13 -22.98 -9.09
CA GLN A 281 17.97 -22.13 -7.92
C GLN A 281 16.90 -22.64 -6.94
N GLY A 282 15.84 -23.31 -7.45
CA GLY A 282 14.83 -23.97 -6.64
C GLY A 282 15.44 -25.12 -5.82
N ASP A 283 16.25 -25.97 -6.46
CA ASP A 283 16.98 -27.06 -5.78
C ASP A 283 17.93 -26.50 -4.70
N GLN A 284 18.65 -25.42 -5.02
CA GLN A 284 19.53 -24.75 -4.06
C GLN A 284 18.76 -24.16 -2.87
N ALA A 285 17.64 -23.49 -3.12
CA ALA A 285 16.78 -22.94 -2.07
C ALA A 285 16.19 -24.03 -1.18
N ALA A 286 15.75 -25.15 -1.78
CA ALA A 286 15.24 -26.30 -1.05
C ALA A 286 16.31 -26.92 -0.14
N GLU A 287 17.55 -27.04 -0.63
CA GLU A 287 18.68 -27.57 0.18
C GLU A 287 19.04 -26.63 1.35
N ILE A 288 19.00 -25.29 1.13
CA ILE A 288 19.23 -24.32 2.21
C ILE A 288 18.13 -24.46 3.27
N CYS A 289 16.86 -24.49 2.88
CA CYS A 289 15.75 -24.65 3.80
C CYS A 289 15.82 -25.98 4.58
N ARG A 290 16.15 -27.08 3.90
CA ARG A 290 16.32 -28.40 4.53
C ARG A 290 17.44 -28.39 5.59
N ARG A 291 18.59 -27.78 5.30
CA ARG A 291 19.69 -27.60 6.28
C ARG A 291 19.25 -26.73 7.47
N GLY A 292 18.40 -25.72 7.23
CA GLY A 292 17.77 -24.89 8.27
C GLY A 292 16.67 -25.60 9.07
N GLY A 293 16.43 -26.91 8.81
CA GLY A 293 15.47 -27.72 9.57
C GLY A 293 14.05 -27.65 9.05
N SER A 294 13.81 -27.24 7.79
CA SER A 294 12.48 -27.30 7.20
C SER A 294 12.02 -28.73 6.97
N GLY A 295 10.69 -28.91 6.93
CA GLY A 295 10.05 -30.05 6.28
C GLY A 295 10.27 -30.05 4.76
N PRO A 296 9.63 -31.00 4.04
CA PRO A 296 9.72 -31.07 2.59
C PRO A 296 9.18 -29.81 1.92
N ALA A 297 9.77 -29.46 0.76
CA ALA A 297 9.29 -28.40 -0.10
C ALA A 297 7.90 -28.74 -0.66
N ILE A 298 6.95 -27.83 -0.55
CA ILE A 298 5.63 -27.93 -1.18
C ILE A 298 5.59 -26.91 -2.33
N GLU A 299 5.57 -27.40 -3.56
CA GLU A 299 5.40 -26.53 -4.72
C GLU A 299 3.94 -26.07 -4.84
N ILE A 300 3.73 -24.78 -5.18
CA ILE A 300 2.42 -24.17 -5.32
C ILE A 300 2.04 -24.11 -6.80
N PRO A 301 1.09 -24.93 -7.28
CA PRO A 301 0.76 -25.02 -8.70
C PRO A 301 0.17 -23.73 -9.28
N GLU A 302 -0.75 -23.10 -8.55
CA GLU A 302 -1.43 -21.85 -8.94
C GLU A 302 -0.91 -20.65 -8.15
N ALA A 303 0.40 -20.42 -8.23
CA ALA A 303 1.10 -19.44 -7.43
C ALA A 303 0.49 -18.03 -7.49
N GLY A 304 -0.07 -17.61 -8.62
CA GLY A 304 -0.68 -16.28 -8.75
C GLY A 304 -1.87 -16.04 -7.81
N ALA A 305 -2.78 -17.01 -7.70
CA ALA A 305 -3.93 -16.94 -6.79
C ALA A 305 -3.47 -17.03 -5.33
N TRP A 306 -2.56 -17.95 -5.05
CA TRP A 306 -2.01 -18.17 -3.72
C TRP A 306 -1.31 -16.92 -3.16
N TRP A 307 -0.46 -16.25 -3.96
CA TRP A 307 0.22 -15.01 -3.55
C TRP A 307 -0.74 -13.84 -3.34
N ARG A 308 -1.84 -13.76 -4.09
CA ARG A 308 -2.92 -12.80 -3.78
C ARG A 308 -3.49 -13.07 -2.40
N GLY A 309 -3.74 -14.35 -2.07
CA GLY A 309 -4.15 -14.75 -0.73
C GLY A 309 -3.13 -14.34 0.35
N VAL A 310 -1.83 -14.54 0.12
CA VAL A 310 -0.77 -14.10 1.06
C VAL A 310 -0.82 -12.58 1.28
N ALA A 311 -0.95 -11.80 0.22
CA ALA A 311 -1.07 -10.35 0.34
C ALA A 311 -2.34 -9.94 1.12
N ASP A 312 -3.43 -10.67 0.93
CA ASP A 312 -4.71 -10.42 1.60
C ASP A 312 -4.77 -11.03 3.03
N ALA A 313 -3.86 -11.93 3.42
CA ALA A 313 -3.91 -12.64 4.70
C ALA A 313 -3.93 -11.70 5.92
N THR A 314 -3.31 -10.54 5.80
CA THR A 314 -3.29 -9.50 6.84
C THR A 314 -4.27 -8.35 6.59
N TRP A 315 -5.11 -8.44 5.56
CA TRP A 315 -6.19 -7.47 5.36
C TRP A 315 -7.25 -7.64 6.45
N PRO A 316 -7.83 -6.55 6.99
CA PRO A 316 -8.89 -6.64 7.98
C PRO A 316 -10.11 -7.38 7.40
N GLY A 317 -10.49 -8.51 8.01
CA GLY A 317 -11.66 -9.27 7.60
C GLY A 317 -12.95 -8.52 7.92
N ASP A 318 -13.07 -8.05 9.16
CA ASP A 318 -14.09 -7.12 9.62
C ASP A 318 -13.43 -5.81 10.05
N PRO A 319 -13.58 -4.73 9.27
CA PRO A 319 -13.00 -3.43 9.61
C PRO A 319 -13.50 -2.85 10.95
N ALA A 320 -14.69 -3.26 11.40
CA ALA A 320 -15.26 -2.74 12.64
C ALA A 320 -14.56 -3.29 13.91
N THR A 321 -13.83 -4.40 13.77
CA THR A 321 -13.24 -5.11 14.93
C THR A 321 -11.77 -5.45 14.75
N SER A 322 -11.16 -5.11 13.60
CA SER A 322 -9.77 -5.47 13.30
C SER A 322 -8.78 -4.36 13.64
N LEU A 323 -7.59 -4.74 14.11
CA LEU A 323 -6.41 -3.90 14.17
C LEU A 323 -5.36 -4.44 13.21
N THR A 324 -4.86 -3.59 12.32
CA THR A 324 -3.73 -3.89 11.44
C THR A 324 -2.60 -2.91 11.67
N VAL A 325 -1.41 -3.45 11.89
CA VAL A 325 -0.18 -2.67 12.06
C VAL A 325 0.85 -3.07 11.01
N ARG A 326 1.61 -2.10 10.54
CA ARG A 326 2.81 -2.28 9.74
C ARG A 326 4.03 -1.90 10.56
N ILE A 327 4.98 -2.82 10.64
CA ILE A 327 6.22 -2.65 11.37
C ILE A 327 7.39 -2.70 10.40
N GLY A 328 8.32 -1.77 10.56
CA GLY A 328 9.58 -1.75 9.84
C GLY A 328 10.75 -1.93 10.80
N THR A 329 11.65 -2.87 10.49
CA THR A 329 12.88 -3.10 11.25
C THR A 329 14.01 -3.50 10.29
N ARG A 330 15.20 -3.77 10.83
CA ARG A 330 16.23 -4.47 10.04
C ARG A 330 15.77 -5.91 9.73
N PRO A 331 16.09 -6.46 8.57
CA PRO A 331 15.78 -7.85 8.23
C PRO A 331 16.13 -8.87 9.31
N THR A 332 17.31 -8.71 9.96
CA THR A 332 17.78 -9.58 11.04
C THR A 332 16.98 -9.50 12.33
N ASP A 333 16.20 -8.44 12.53
CA ASP A 333 15.43 -8.21 13.76
C ASP A 333 13.93 -8.44 13.58
N VAL A 334 13.48 -8.78 12.35
CA VAL A 334 12.05 -8.85 12.03
C VAL A 334 11.29 -9.92 12.83
N VAL A 335 11.93 -11.04 13.19
CA VAL A 335 11.31 -12.05 14.07
C VAL A 335 11.23 -11.56 15.51
N LYS A 336 12.21 -10.78 16.00
CA LYS A 336 12.11 -10.14 17.32
C LYS A 336 10.92 -9.17 17.36
N ALA A 337 10.70 -8.42 16.26
CA ALA A 337 9.52 -7.57 16.13
C ALA A 337 8.21 -8.38 16.11
N LEU A 338 8.18 -9.53 15.42
CA LEU A 338 7.04 -10.45 15.44
C LEU A 338 6.75 -10.93 16.88
N ARG A 339 7.78 -11.33 17.63
CA ARG A 339 7.63 -11.73 19.04
C ARG A 339 7.10 -10.59 19.92
N ALA A 340 7.49 -9.35 19.66
CA ALA A 340 6.94 -8.19 20.36
C ALA A 340 5.42 -8.03 20.11
N VAL A 341 4.96 -8.22 18.88
CA VAL A 341 3.53 -8.20 18.56
C VAL A 341 2.79 -9.35 19.23
N GLU A 342 3.32 -10.57 19.19
CA GLU A 342 2.75 -11.74 19.84
C GLU A 342 2.64 -11.53 21.37
N ALA A 343 3.69 -11.01 22.00
CA ALA A 343 3.70 -10.73 23.45
C ALA A 343 2.72 -9.62 23.85
N ALA A 344 2.53 -8.61 22.99
CA ALA A 344 1.54 -7.56 23.23
C ALA A 344 0.11 -8.07 23.10
N SER A 345 -0.08 -9.23 22.48
CA SER A 345 -1.36 -9.86 22.10
C SER A 345 -1.74 -10.99 23.06
N ARG A 346 -1.67 -10.78 24.38
CA ARG A 346 -1.71 -11.82 25.44
C ARG A 346 -3.08 -12.51 25.69
N ASP A 347 -4.12 -12.21 24.93
CA ASP A 347 -5.49 -12.75 25.19
C ASP A 347 -5.78 -14.08 24.45
N GLY A 348 -4.74 -14.76 23.92
CA GLY A 348 -4.88 -16.05 23.24
C GLY A 348 -5.56 -16.01 21.87
N ARG A 349 -5.92 -14.85 21.37
CA ARG A 349 -6.53 -14.68 20.05
C ARG A 349 -5.49 -14.79 18.96
N GLU A 350 -5.90 -15.28 17.80
CA GLU A 350 -5.03 -15.54 16.67
C GLU A 350 -4.45 -14.26 16.08
N LEU A 351 -3.12 -14.26 15.85
CA LEU A 351 -2.40 -13.24 15.12
C LEU A 351 -2.13 -13.74 13.69
N ARG A 352 -2.60 -13.00 12.69
CA ARG A 352 -2.21 -13.20 11.28
C ARG A 352 -1.07 -12.24 10.96
N ALA A 353 0.10 -12.77 10.62
CA ALA A 353 1.23 -11.94 10.23
C ALA A 353 1.96 -12.50 9.03
N THR A 354 2.37 -11.59 8.16
CA THR A 354 3.27 -11.83 7.01
C THR A 354 4.49 -10.95 7.15
N VAL A 355 5.66 -11.51 6.85
CA VAL A 355 6.94 -10.84 7.01
C VAL A 355 7.69 -10.86 5.70
N ASP A 356 7.93 -9.70 5.11
CA ASP A 356 8.89 -9.56 4.03
C ASP A 356 10.30 -9.55 4.60
N VAL A 357 10.99 -10.68 4.49
CA VAL A 357 12.31 -10.86 5.08
C VAL A 357 13.34 -9.95 4.42
N ALA A 358 13.23 -9.72 3.10
CA ALA A 358 14.22 -8.93 2.37
C ALA A 358 14.24 -7.47 2.80
N SER A 359 13.08 -6.90 3.10
CA SER A 359 12.94 -5.48 3.48
C SER A 359 12.74 -5.23 4.97
N GLY A 360 12.59 -6.27 5.79
CA GLY A 360 12.33 -6.12 7.23
C GLY A 360 10.96 -5.53 7.54
N VAL A 361 9.97 -5.73 6.66
CA VAL A 361 8.60 -5.23 6.85
C VAL A 361 7.67 -6.36 7.26
N LEU A 362 6.98 -6.14 8.37
CA LEU A 362 5.99 -7.05 8.92
C LEU A 362 4.62 -6.37 8.89
N HIS A 363 3.62 -7.07 8.36
CA HIS A 363 2.21 -6.72 8.53
C HIS A 363 1.58 -7.71 9.49
N ALA A 364 0.84 -7.20 10.47
CA ALA A 364 0.16 -8.03 11.45
C ALA A 364 -1.28 -7.55 11.64
N THR A 365 -2.22 -8.50 11.59
CA THR A 365 -3.63 -8.21 11.81
C THR A 365 -4.18 -9.10 12.90
N ARG A 366 -5.02 -8.50 13.72
CA ARG A 366 -5.72 -9.16 14.80
C ARG A 366 -7.18 -8.75 14.85
N ALA A 367 -8.06 -9.70 15.11
CA ALA A 367 -9.49 -9.50 15.27
C ALA A 367 -10.10 -10.60 16.16
N PRO A 368 -11.16 -10.31 16.94
CA PRO A 368 -11.62 -8.96 17.26
C PRO A 368 -10.74 -8.27 18.30
N VAL A 369 -10.70 -6.93 18.29
CA VAL A 369 -10.05 -6.11 19.31
C VAL A 369 -11.02 -5.08 19.87
N GLU A 370 -10.85 -4.71 21.14
CA GLU A 370 -11.62 -3.65 21.78
C GLU A 370 -10.82 -2.33 21.76
N GLY A 371 -11.51 -1.21 21.60
CA GLY A 371 -10.87 0.10 21.40
C GLY A 371 -9.85 0.51 22.47
N ARG A 372 -10.10 0.19 23.75
CA ARG A 372 -9.12 0.45 24.84
C ARG A 372 -7.88 -0.42 24.73
N SER A 373 -8.03 -1.69 24.34
CA SER A 373 -6.92 -2.62 24.20
C SER A 373 -6.00 -2.29 23.01
N VAL A 374 -6.50 -1.59 21.98
CA VAL A 374 -5.72 -1.15 20.82
C VAL A 374 -4.58 -0.21 21.25
N ARG A 375 -4.88 0.81 22.05
CA ARG A 375 -3.89 1.80 22.49
C ARG A 375 -2.78 1.15 23.31
N ASP A 376 -3.17 0.30 24.27
CA ASP A 376 -2.22 -0.39 25.12
C ASP A 376 -1.36 -1.39 24.34
N MET A 377 -1.96 -2.09 23.37
CA MET A 377 -1.23 -3.03 22.53
C MET A 377 -0.21 -2.30 21.63
N VAL A 378 -0.63 -1.24 20.94
CA VAL A 378 0.26 -0.43 20.10
C VAL A 378 1.37 0.20 20.93
N GLY A 379 1.06 0.68 22.13
CA GLY A 379 2.05 1.22 23.08
C GLY A 379 3.12 0.19 23.43
N ARG A 380 2.72 -1.01 23.86
CA ARG A 380 3.67 -2.10 24.20
C ARG A 380 4.51 -2.54 22.99
N VAL A 381 3.90 -2.63 21.81
CA VAL A 381 4.67 -2.96 20.58
C VAL A 381 5.71 -1.90 20.31
N ARG A 382 5.35 -0.62 20.34
CA ARG A 382 6.29 0.49 20.10
C ARG A 382 7.42 0.52 21.12
N GLU A 383 7.11 0.34 22.41
CA GLU A 383 8.11 0.26 23.46
C GLU A 383 9.14 -0.84 23.22
N ALA A 384 8.67 -2.04 22.85
CA ALA A 384 9.55 -3.16 22.53
C ALA A 384 10.40 -2.92 21.26
N LEU A 385 9.90 -2.12 20.31
CA LEU A 385 10.61 -1.81 19.07
C LEU A 385 11.69 -0.73 19.24
N VAL A 386 11.67 0.06 20.31
CA VAL A 386 12.71 1.10 20.56
C VAL A 386 14.11 0.52 20.52
N ALA A 387 14.34 -0.61 21.20
CA ALA A 387 15.65 -1.27 21.25
C ALA A 387 16.08 -1.83 19.88
N LEU A 388 15.14 -2.05 18.97
CA LEU A 388 15.39 -2.56 17.62
C LEU A 388 15.55 -1.43 16.58
N GLY A 389 15.37 -0.16 17.00
CA GLY A 389 15.27 0.98 16.07
C GLY A 389 14.11 0.82 15.07
N GLY A 390 13.06 0.09 15.47
CA GLY A 390 11.93 -0.24 14.61
C GLY A 390 10.80 0.80 14.70
N THR A 391 9.91 0.77 13.70
CA THR A 391 8.73 1.63 13.61
C THR A 391 7.45 0.80 13.62
N CYS A 392 6.36 1.33 14.17
CA CYS A 392 5.04 0.72 14.15
C CYS A 392 3.99 1.75 13.75
N VAL A 393 3.41 1.55 12.57
CA VAL A 393 2.31 2.37 12.02
C VAL A 393 1.02 1.57 12.12
N VAL A 394 -0.04 2.23 12.58
CA VAL A 394 -1.40 1.67 12.57
C VAL A 394 -2.03 1.95 11.21
N GLU A 395 -2.22 0.90 10.41
CA GLU A 395 -2.85 1.00 9.08
C GLU A 395 -4.38 0.93 9.17
N HIS A 396 -4.88 0.16 10.14
CA HIS A 396 -6.31 0.04 10.37
C HIS A 396 -6.60 -0.23 11.85
N ALA A 397 -7.68 0.36 12.36
CA ALA A 397 -8.22 0.06 13.69
C ALA A 397 -9.75 0.24 13.71
N PRO A 398 -10.44 -0.37 14.70
CA PRO A 398 -11.89 -0.20 14.85
C PRO A 398 -12.29 1.28 14.96
N PRO A 399 -13.49 1.66 14.49
CA PRO A 399 -14.03 2.99 14.67
C PRO A 399 -13.93 3.44 16.14
N GLY A 400 -13.49 4.67 16.38
CA GLY A 400 -13.31 5.24 17.72
C GLY A 400 -12.02 4.81 18.43
N ALA A 401 -11.34 3.73 18.05
CA ALA A 401 -10.06 3.34 18.64
C ALA A 401 -8.90 4.29 18.27
N LEU A 402 -9.03 4.99 17.14
CA LEU A 402 -8.05 5.98 16.66
C LEU A 402 -8.11 7.30 17.42
N ALA A 403 -9.18 7.59 18.14
CA ALA A 403 -9.32 8.85 18.88
C ALA A 403 -8.22 8.99 19.95
N GLY A 404 -7.35 9.98 19.76
CA GLY A 404 -6.21 10.25 20.64
C GLY A 404 -5.07 9.21 20.53
N LEU A 405 -5.09 8.33 19.54
CA LEU A 405 -3.97 7.45 19.18
C LEU A 405 -3.13 8.12 18.10
N ASP A 406 -1.83 8.28 18.34
CA ASP A 406 -0.89 8.58 17.27
C ASP A 406 -0.71 7.34 16.40
N VAL A 407 -1.23 7.38 15.16
CA VAL A 407 -1.18 6.25 14.23
C VAL A 407 0.21 6.04 13.61
N TRP A 408 1.05 7.08 13.59
CA TRP A 408 2.35 7.07 12.91
C TRP A 408 3.49 6.62 13.82
N GLY A 409 3.42 6.94 15.09
CA GLY A 409 4.52 6.80 16.02
C GLY A 409 5.54 7.94 15.90
N ASP A 410 6.69 7.76 16.53
CA ASP A 410 7.77 8.75 16.49
C ASP A 410 8.38 8.83 15.08
N VAL A 411 8.16 9.95 14.41
CA VAL A 411 8.72 10.25 13.08
C VAL A 411 10.11 10.89 13.16
N GLY A 412 10.51 11.27 14.38
CA GLY A 412 11.80 11.93 14.62
C GLY A 412 11.91 13.33 14.00
N PRO A 413 13.14 13.80 13.70
CA PRO A 413 13.40 15.16 13.23
C PRO A 413 12.81 15.47 11.84
N ALA A 414 12.44 14.45 11.07
CA ALA A 414 11.84 14.64 9.75
C ALA A 414 10.45 15.29 9.81
N LEU A 415 9.76 15.21 10.95
CA LEU A 415 8.40 15.72 11.12
C LEU A 415 8.29 17.23 10.83
N GLU A 416 9.26 18.03 11.27
CA GLU A 416 9.23 19.47 11.00
C GLU A 416 9.38 19.79 9.50
N SER A 417 10.23 19.06 8.81
CA SER A 417 10.35 19.18 7.34
C SER A 417 9.07 18.79 6.63
N MET A 418 8.39 17.72 7.08
CA MET A 418 7.09 17.30 6.54
C MET A 418 6.02 18.37 6.77
N ARG A 419 5.97 18.98 7.95
CA ARG A 419 5.03 20.07 8.27
C ARG A 419 5.29 21.32 7.43
N ARG A 420 6.56 21.66 7.19
CA ARG A 420 6.91 22.78 6.30
C ARG A 420 6.47 22.53 4.87
N LEU A 421 6.73 21.34 4.31
CA LEU A 421 6.25 20.95 2.98
C LEU A 421 4.73 21.03 2.88
N LYS A 422 4.01 20.55 3.89
CA LYS A 422 2.54 20.64 3.92
C LYS A 422 2.07 22.10 3.87
N ARG A 423 2.66 22.99 4.69
CA ARG A 423 2.30 24.41 4.69
C ARG A 423 2.57 25.12 3.36
N GLU A 424 3.66 24.74 2.67
CA GLU A 424 4.02 25.32 1.36
C GLU A 424 3.12 24.82 0.22
N LEU A 425 2.73 23.54 0.24
CA LEU A 425 1.97 22.91 -0.85
C LEU A 425 0.45 22.99 -0.66
N ASP A 426 -0.01 23.14 0.58
CA ASP A 426 -1.41 23.25 0.95
C ASP A 426 -1.58 24.17 2.15
N PRO A 427 -1.36 25.49 1.98
CA PRO A 427 -1.41 26.47 3.08
C PRO A 427 -2.80 26.56 3.72
N GLU A 428 -3.86 26.36 2.96
CA GLU A 428 -5.24 26.41 3.44
C GLU A 428 -5.73 25.11 4.09
N GLY A 429 -4.92 24.04 4.08
CA GLY A 429 -5.29 22.76 4.68
C GLY A 429 -6.47 22.09 4.00
N VAL A 430 -6.58 22.20 2.69
CA VAL A 430 -7.68 21.66 1.87
C VAL A 430 -7.62 20.13 1.81
N LEU A 431 -6.42 19.56 1.62
CA LEU A 431 -6.23 18.14 1.32
C LEU A 431 -6.08 17.30 2.59
N ASN A 432 -6.97 16.32 2.76
CA ASN A 432 -6.94 15.35 3.87
C ASN A 432 -6.68 16.01 5.24
N PRO A 433 -7.49 16.95 5.70
CA PRO A 433 -7.28 17.63 6.97
C PRO A 433 -7.51 16.67 8.14
N GLY A 434 -6.42 16.28 8.83
CA GLY A 434 -6.42 15.32 9.94
C GLY A 434 -5.46 15.67 11.08
#